data_6d92ac0be1a8599a4cfb6a352361dbad
#
_entry.id   6d92ac0be1a8599a4cfb6a352361dbad
#
_cell.length_a   1.000
_cell.length_b   1.000
_cell.length_c   1.000
_cell.angle_alpha   90.00
_cell.angle_beta   90.00
_cell.angle_gamma   90.00
#
_symmetry.space_group_name_H-M   'P 1'
#
loop_
_entity.id
_entity.type
_entity.pdbx_description
1 polymer ?
#
loop_
_entity_poly.entity_id
_entity_poly.type
_entity_poly.pdbx_seq_one_letter_code
_entity_poly.pdbx_strand_id
1 'polypeptide(L)'
;MKPYYVFLLLLLFSRKSYAQNFLGISSSNYGGIHGVLLNPANAVDSRYKVHINLAAAGLEIQNNYARWNAPFSLLSLSAGTVAQKYRSPITGLPLWKAEYYKRTGVSKVKAYINSEVRGPAIQFSSPRWGIGVAAGVRFRLLNSFGNTSPNMGTAILTGTKNPILHSTNFEDETFMLNVGAYNEMYLSLAKVIREENEDFLKVGFTVKRITSNLNLNLRGDEVDYLIDPIPPSNEYQNIEVAKTSGTFFHASADTPPSFSWMLNQMTSISGVGNGFGADIGFVYEKRPNYSRERFKYKGSYVPDPRINKYAYKFGVSLQDIGFVKFADPQNVQVGTVESTDDFIPPATFYHLNSTNELIGDIEEVYDIDQTTYLRSFRVFMPATLVIHGDYLIREGFYISGVLRQYVLGKKKIGPVGFSGISVIPRFERQHIEFSFPVSLDQDYANFNLGATMRAGPLFLGFDNITGLINLGNPRGLSVHAGLSWGFNHKLAENAMLECPEPQRTKGFSLREFFKKKR
;
A
#
# COMPACT_ATOMS: atom_id res chain seq x y z
N MET A 1 -11.38 -28.14 -0.20
CA MET A 1 -11.66 -26.76 -0.70
C MET A 1 -11.23 -26.64 -2.14
N LYS A 2 -12.07 -26.16 -3.03
CA LYS A 2 -11.54 -25.70 -4.30
C LYS A 2 -10.64 -24.50 -3.98
N PRO A 3 -9.38 -24.43 -4.45
CA PRO A 3 -8.41 -23.39 -4.06
C PRO A 3 -8.91 -21.96 -4.32
N TYR A 4 -9.96 -21.80 -5.10
CA TYR A 4 -10.62 -20.52 -5.30
C TYR A 4 -11.47 -20.06 -4.11
N TYR A 5 -11.75 -20.91 -3.10
CA TYR A 5 -12.48 -20.41 -1.92
C TYR A 5 -11.58 -19.62 -0.98
N VAL A 6 -10.30 -19.97 -0.82
CA VAL A 6 -9.35 -19.13 -0.08
C VAL A 6 -9.05 -17.86 -0.89
N PHE A 7 -8.91 -17.97 -2.20
CA PHE A 7 -8.78 -16.83 -3.08
C PHE A 7 -10.12 -16.06 -3.19
N LEU A 8 -11.27 -16.76 -3.14
CA LEU A 8 -12.60 -16.16 -3.07
C LEU A 8 -12.89 -15.57 -1.68
N LEU A 9 -12.40 -16.16 -0.61
CA LEU A 9 -12.45 -15.56 0.74
C LEU A 9 -11.62 -14.26 0.76
N LEU A 10 -10.42 -14.30 0.22
CA LEU A 10 -9.61 -13.10 -0.01
C LEU A 10 -10.29 -12.14 -1.01
N LEU A 11 -11.04 -12.65 -2.00
CA LEU A 11 -11.84 -11.86 -2.96
C LEU A 11 -13.23 -11.46 -2.43
N LEU A 12 -13.86 -12.18 -1.52
CA LEU A 12 -15.13 -11.79 -0.90
C LEU A 12 -14.93 -10.64 0.07
N PHE A 13 -13.78 -10.59 0.74
CA PHE A 13 -13.30 -9.36 1.38
C PHE A 13 -12.86 -8.29 0.36
N SER A 14 -12.66 -8.65 -0.91
CA SER A 14 -12.13 -7.78 -1.97
C SER A 14 -13.19 -7.21 -2.93
N ARG A 15 -14.48 -7.30 -2.63
CA ARG A 15 -15.48 -6.72 -3.54
C ARG A 15 -15.28 -5.23 -3.85
N LYS A 16 -14.38 -4.52 -3.11
CA LYS A 16 -13.83 -3.19 -3.44
C LYS A 16 -12.51 -2.98 -2.68
N SER A 17 -11.39 -3.45 -3.21
CA SER A 17 -10.05 -3.31 -2.65
C SER A 17 -9.20 -2.30 -3.42
N TYR A 18 -8.24 -1.64 -2.76
CA TYR A 18 -7.57 -0.44 -3.30
C TYR A 18 -6.13 -0.28 -2.77
N ALA A 19 -5.16 0.17 -3.59
CA ALA A 19 -3.71 0.16 -3.38
C ALA A 19 -3.09 1.35 -2.63
N GLN A 20 -1.84 1.21 -2.14
CA GLN A 20 -1.23 2.18 -1.23
C GLN A 20 -0.17 3.12 -1.82
N ASN A 21 0.39 2.87 -2.99
CA ASN A 21 1.59 3.57 -3.42
C ASN A 21 1.33 4.82 -4.24
N PHE A 22 0.53 4.74 -5.28
CA PHE A 22 0.29 5.87 -6.19
C PHE A 22 1.60 6.53 -6.67
N LEU A 23 2.66 5.72 -6.90
CA LEU A 23 4.03 6.21 -7.13
C LEU A 23 4.09 7.23 -8.25
N GLY A 24 3.41 6.97 -9.36
CA GLY A 24 3.37 7.85 -10.49
C GLY A 24 2.86 9.24 -10.15
N ILE A 25 1.72 9.34 -9.46
CA ILE A 25 1.10 10.63 -9.11
C ILE A 25 1.72 11.26 -7.86
N SER A 26 2.16 10.47 -6.88
CA SER A 26 2.74 11.00 -5.64
C SER A 26 4.10 11.64 -5.84
N SER A 27 4.88 11.19 -6.83
CA SER A 27 6.18 11.79 -7.18
C SER A 27 6.05 13.04 -8.07
N SER A 28 4.87 13.31 -8.60
CA SER A 28 4.57 14.41 -9.52
C SER A 28 4.65 15.79 -8.87
N ASN A 29 5.08 16.80 -9.62
CA ASN A 29 4.97 18.21 -9.22
C ASN A 29 3.51 18.69 -9.22
N TYR A 30 2.62 17.98 -9.90
CA TYR A 30 1.17 18.19 -9.89
C TYR A 30 0.43 17.17 -9.02
N GLY A 31 1.14 16.42 -8.17
CA GLY A 31 0.56 15.43 -7.28
C GLY A 31 -0.32 16.00 -6.16
N GLY A 32 -0.13 17.29 -5.82
CA GLY A 32 -0.94 17.95 -4.80
C GLY A 32 -0.97 17.16 -3.48
N ILE A 33 -2.18 16.85 -3.01
CA ILE A 33 -2.39 16.10 -1.77
C ILE A 33 -1.73 14.71 -1.78
N HIS A 34 -1.60 14.07 -2.96
CA HIS A 34 -0.93 12.77 -3.09
C HIS A 34 0.57 12.88 -2.82
N GLY A 35 1.19 14.01 -3.19
CA GLY A 35 2.58 14.32 -2.86
C GLY A 35 2.81 14.60 -1.36
N VAL A 36 1.80 15.17 -0.66
CA VAL A 36 1.85 15.36 0.80
C VAL A 36 1.91 14.01 1.53
N LEU A 37 1.16 13.02 1.04
CA LEU A 37 1.17 11.66 1.59
C LEU A 37 2.48 10.90 1.30
N LEU A 38 3.30 11.36 0.35
CA LEU A 38 4.66 10.85 0.15
C LEU A 38 5.67 11.54 1.08
N ASN A 39 5.52 12.84 1.30
CA ASN A 39 6.36 13.62 2.21
C ASN A 39 5.59 14.88 2.65
N PRO A 40 5.34 15.08 3.96
CA PRO A 40 4.57 16.22 4.47
C PRO A 40 5.10 17.59 4.02
N ALA A 41 6.42 17.72 3.79
CA ALA A 41 7.02 18.95 3.30
C ALA A 41 6.52 19.38 1.91
N ASN A 42 5.89 18.48 1.15
CA ASN A 42 5.29 18.81 -0.16
C ASN A 42 3.97 19.60 -0.05
N ALA A 43 3.45 19.82 1.16
CA ALA A 43 2.28 20.69 1.34
C ALA A 43 2.59 22.15 1.00
N VAL A 44 3.83 22.60 1.20
CA VAL A 44 4.28 23.96 0.85
C VAL A 44 4.97 23.97 -0.53
N ASP A 45 4.98 25.12 -1.18
CA ASP A 45 5.56 25.35 -2.53
C ASP A 45 4.96 24.42 -3.61
N SER A 46 3.66 24.14 -3.47
CA SER A 46 2.90 23.38 -4.45
C SER A 46 2.63 24.20 -5.72
N ARG A 47 2.51 23.52 -6.86
CA ARG A 47 2.05 24.11 -8.13
C ARG A 47 0.65 24.69 -8.02
N TYR A 48 -0.16 24.14 -7.13
CA TYR A 48 -1.52 24.59 -6.87
C TYR A 48 -1.57 25.49 -5.63
N LYS A 49 -2.36 26.58 -5.73
CA LYS A 49 -2.75 27.36 -4.58
C LYS A 49 -3.67 26.55 -3.67
N VAL A 50 -4.63 25.87 -4.29
CA VAL A 50 -5.55 24.93 -3.64
C VAL A 50 -5.59 23.66 -4.47
N HIS A 51 -5.50 22.52 -3.82
CA HIS A 51 -5.72 21.21 -4.43
C HIS A 51 -6.78 20.47 -3.62
N ILE A 52 -7.78 19.92 -4.29
CA ILE A 52 -8.89 19.19 -3.68
C ILE A 52 -8.89 17.78 -4.26
N ASN A 53 -8.75 16.77 -3.41
CA ASN A 53 -9.04 15.39 -3.76
C ASN A 53 -10.49 15.11 -3.37
N LEU A 54 -11.29 14.62 -4.29
CA LEU A 54 -12.64 14.15 -3.97
C LEU A 54 -12.60 12.71 -3.50
N ALA A 55 -12.00 11.85 -4.30
CA ALA A 55 -11.79 10.46 -3.96
C ALA A 55 -10.65 9.90 -4.80
N ALA A 56 -9.85 9.07 -4.19
CA ALA A 56 -8.91 8.24 -4.91
C ALA A 56 -8.84 6.88 -4.24
N ALA A 57 -8.56 5.88 -5.04
CA ALA A 57 -8.64 4.52 -4.58
C ALA A 57 -7.56 3.68 -5.26
N GLY A 58 -7.05 2.70 -4.55
CA GLY A 58 -6.10 1.78 -5.15
C GLY A 58 -5.96 0.47 -4.38
N LEU A 59 -5.53 -0.60 -5.07
CA LEU A 59 -5.31 -1.97 -4.60
C LEU A 59 -3.87 -2.36 -4.87
N GLU A 60 -3.25 -3.01 -3.91
CA GLU A 60 -1.93 -3.63 -4.06
C GLU A 60 -1.95 -5.05 -3.51
N ILE A 61 -1.58 -6.00 -4.36
CA ILE A 61 -1.39 -7.40 -4.01
C ILE A 61 0.06 -7.73 -4.31
N GLN A 62 0.79 -8.23 -3.33
CA GLN A 62 2.15 -8.70 -3.50
C GLN A 62 2.42 -9.96 -2.70
N ASN A 63 3.28 -10.83 -3.23
CA ASN A 63 3.79 -11.99 -2.52
C ASN A 63 5.18 -12.36 -3.07
N ASN A 64 6.00 -13.06 -2.28
CA ASN A 64 7.32 -13.51 -2.69
C ASN A 64 7.35 -14.98 -3.14
N TYR A 65 6.22 -15.70 -3.06
CA TYR A 65 6.17 -17.16 -3.21
C TYR A 65 5.51 -17.64 -4.50
N ALA A 66 4.29 -17.19 -4.76
CA ALA A 66 3.51 -17.65 -5.90
C ALA A 66 3.51 -16.64 -7.04
N ARG A 67 3.68 -17.11 -8.27
CA ARG A 67 3.50 -16.32 -9.48
C ARG A 67 2.35 -16.86 -10.31
N TRP A 68 1.65 -15.96 -10.99
CA TRP A 68 0.64 -16.32 -11.96
C TRP A 68 1.30 -16.84 -13.23
N ASN A 69 1.00 -18.08 -13.61
CA ASN A 69 1.56 -18.75 -14.78
C ASN A 69 0.47 -19.34 -15.67
N ALA A 70 -0.76 -18.84 -15.56
CA ALA A 70 -1.85 -19.26 -16.43
C ALA A 70 -1.62 -18.80 -17.88
N PRO A 71 -2.18 -19.51 -18.87
CA PRO A 71 -2.08 -19.13 -20.29
C PRO A 71 -2.94 -17.91 -20.66
N PHE A 72 -3.51 -17.23 -19.68
CA PHE A 72 -4.29 -16.01 -19.83
C PHE A 72 -3.96 -15.03 -18.71
N SER A 73 -4.10 -13.74 -18.98
CA SER A 73 -3.81 -12.68 -18.03
C SER A 73 -4.98 -12.44 -17.07
N LEU A 74 -4.70 -11.80 -15.92
CA LEU A 74 -5.75 -11.34 -15.02
C LEU A 74 -6.64 -10.28 -15.67
N LEU A 75 -6.09 -9.50 -16.61
CA LEU A 75 -6.89 -8.56 -17.42
C LEU A 75 -7.91 -9.29 -18.29
N SER A 76 -7.49 -10.36 -18.98
CA SER A 76 -8.41 -11.20 -19.77
C SER A 76 -9.48 -11.85 -18.90
N LEU A 77 -9.11 -12.23 -17.67
CA LEU A 77 -10.04 -12.80 -16.70
C LEU A 77 -11.08 -11.76 -16.26
N SER A 78 -10.65 -10.55 -15.89
CA SER A 78 -11.55 -9.48 -15.44
C SER A 78 -12.44 -8.94 -16.56
N ALA A 79 -11.93 -8.91 -17.80
CA ALA A 79 -12.69 -8.49 -18.98
C ALA A 79 -13.61 -9.60 -19.56
N GLY A 80 -13.59 -10.81 -18.99
CA GLY A 80 -14.35 -11.94 -19.52
C GLY A 80 -13.89 -12.47 -20.89
N THR A 81 -12.68 -12.10 -21.32
CA THR A 81 -12.14 -12.42 -22.66
C THR A 81 -11.23 -13.64 -22.69
N VAL A 82 -11.23 -14.45 -21.63
CA VAL A 82 -10.48 -15.72 -21.59
C VAL A 82 -10.96 -16.64 -22.73
N ALA A 83 -10.02 -17.19 -23.51
CA ALA A 83 -10.34 -18.03 -24.65
C ALA A 83 -11.12 -19.28 -24.22
N GLN A 84 -12.06 -19.74 -25.10
CA GLN A 84 -13.00 -20.85 -24.81
C GLN A 84 -12.29 -22.14 -24.39
N LYS A 85 -11.11 -22.44 -24.95
CA LYS A 85 -10.33 -23.64 -24.61
C LYS A 85 -9.83 -23.68 -23.15
N TYR A 86 -9.88 -22.56 -22.45
CA TYR A 86 -9.52 -22.45 -21.03
C TYR A 86 -10.75 -22.30 -20.11
N ARG A 87 -11.93 -22.53 -20.65
CA ARG A 87 -13.19 -22.49 -19.90
C ARG A 87 -13.75 -23.88 -19.69
N SER A 88 -14.46 -24.05 -18.59
CA SER A 88 -15.25 -25.26 -18.36
C SER A 88 -16.36 -25.36 -19.40
N PRO A 89 -16.52 -26.51 -20.09
CA PRO A 89 -17.63 -26.72 -21.02
C PRO A 89 -19.00 -26.74 -20.33
N ILE A 90 -19.03 -26.99 -19.01
CA ILE A 90 -20.26 -27.09 -18.22
C ILE A 90 -20.69 -25.73 -17.67
N THR A 91 -19.74 -24.98 -17.08
CA THR A 91 -20.05 -23.74 -16.35
C THR A 91 -19.70 -22.47 -17.13
N GLY A 92 -18.97 -22.58 -18.24
CA GLY A 92 -18.46 -21.44 -19.00
C GLY A 92 -17.39 -20.60 -18.25
N LEU A 93 -17.11 -20.92 -16.99
CA LEU A 93 -16.13 -20.22 -16.17
C LEU A 93 -14.70 -20.65 -16.51
N PRO A 94 -13.70 -19.78 -16.35
CA PRO A 94 -12.31 -20.15 -16.52
C PRO A 94 -11.92 -21.33 -15.64
N LEU A 95 -11.19 -22.28 -16.20
CA LEU A 95 -10.65 -23.41 -15.46
C LEU A 95 -9.52 -22.93 -14.55
N TRP A 96 -9.57 -23.34 -13.30
CA TRP A 96 -8.53 -23.09 -12.33
C TRP A 96 -7.72 -24.37 -12.12
N LYS A 97 -6.41 -24.29 -12.37
CA LYS A 97 -5.51 -25.42 -12.21
C LYS A 97 -4.37 -25.07 -11.27
N ALA A 98 -3.93 -26.02 -10.46
CA ALA A 98 -2.80 -25.82 -9.54
C ALA A 98 -1.49 -25.45 -10.29
N GLU A 99 -1.31 -25.94 -11.52
CA GLU A 99 -0.17 -25.63 -12.40
C GLU A 99 -0.10 -24.16 -12.84
N TYR A 100 -1.19 -23.39 -12.68
CA TYR A 100 -1.21 -21.96 -12.96
C TYR A 100 -0.51 -21.12 -11.88
N TYR A 101 -0.19 -21.74 -10.75
CA TYR A 101 0.56 -21.14 -9.68
C TYR A 101 1.95 -21.75 -9.64
N LYS A 102 2.94 -21.04 -10.18
CA LYS A 102 4.32 -21.48 -10.09
C LYS A 102 4.94 -20.98 -8.78
N ARG A 103 5.43 -21.91 -7.99
CA ARG A 103 6.08 -21.63 -6.71
C ARG A 103 7.53 -21.17 -6.90
N THR A 104 7.98 -20.29 -6.04
CA THR A 104 9.37 -19.83 -6.00
C THR A 104 10.03 -20.40 -4.75
N GLY A 105 11.29 -20.85 -4.88
CA GLY A 105 12.08 -21.29 -3.72
C GLY A 105 12.39 -20.09 -2.82
N VAL A 106 11.76 -20.04 -1.66
CA VAL A 106 11.99 -19.04 -0.60
C VAL A 106 12.04 -19.74 0.75
N SER A 107 12.80 -19.22 1.69
CA SER A 107 12.86 -19.79 3.05
C SER A 107 11.64 -19.45 3.90
N LYS A 108 11.06 -18.29 3.70
CA LYS A 108 9.85 -17.84 4.37
C LYS A 108 8.90 -17.15 3.39
N VAL A 109 7.64 -17.58 3.41
CA VAL A 109 6.57 -17.00 2.58
C VAL A 109 6.06 -15.72 3.23
N LYS A 110 5.86 -14.71 2.39
CA LYS A 110 5.21 -13.44 2.75
C LYS A 110 4.25 -13.04 1.63
N ALA A 111 3.09 -12.57 2.02
CA ALA A 111 2.11 -11.97 1.11
C ALA A 111 1.39 -10.81 1.80
N TYR A 112 0.95 -9.84 1.03
CA TYR A 112 0.00 -8.85 1.51
C TYR A 112 -1.02 -8.44 0.45
N ILE A 113 -2.17 -8.02 0.94
CA ILE A 113 -3.24 -7.41 0.16
C ILE A 113 -3.62 -6.13 0.90
N ASN A 114 -3.17 -5.02 0.37
CA ASN A 114 -3.42 -3.71 0.94
C ASN A 114 -4.35 -2.91 0.06
N SER A 115 -5.22 -2.15 0.68
CA SER A 115 -6.09 -1.24 -0.02
C SER A 115 -6.19 0.10 0.68
N GLU A 116 -6.35 1.15 -0.11
CA GLU A 116 -6.45 2.52 0.37
C GLU A 116 -7.55 3.27 -0.37
N VAL A 117 -8.38 3.96 0.39
CA VAL A 117 -9.30 4.97 -0.14
C VAL A 117 -8.92 6.31 0.46
N ARG A 118 -8.48 7.23 -0.38
CA ARG A 118 -8.25 8.63 -0.03
C ARG A 118 -9.54 9.38 -0.25
N GLY A 119 -10.21 9.74 0.83
CA GLY A 119 -11.47 10.48 0.81
C GLY A 119 -11.27 11.97 0.51
N PRO A 120 -12.28 12.78 0.81
CA PRO A 120 -12.17 14.22 0.66
C PRO A 120 -10.96 14.77 1.40
N ALA A 121 -10.16 15.56 0.68
CA ALA A 121 -8.97 16.18 1.23
C ALA A 121 -8.69 17.50 0.52
N ILE A 122 -8.13 18.46 1.27
CA ILE A 122 -7.77 19.77 0.76
C ILE A 122 -6.34 20.12 1.13
N GLN A 123 -5.62 20.74 0.18
CA GLN A 123 -4.31 21.34 0.41
C GLN A 123 -4.36 22.80 0.01
N PHE A 124 -3.76 23.64 0.83
CA PHE A 124 -3.51 25.03 0.55
C PHE A 124 -2.00 25.32 0.62
N SER A 125 -1.47 26.08 -0.34
CA SER A 125 -0.08 26.50 -0.38
C SER A 125 0.03 27.99 -0.63
N SER A 126 0.80 28.69 0.19
CA SER A 126 1.08 30.13 0.08
C SER A 126 2.56 30.42 -0.10
N PRO A 127 3.00 30.79 -1.31
CA PRO A 127 4.38 31.18 -1.56
C PRO A 127 4.82 32.40 -0.74
N ARG A 128 3.89 33.34 -0.51
CA ARG A 128 4.17 34.57 0.23
C ARG A 128 4.59 34.33 1.69
N TRP A 129 3.92 33.40 2.34
CA TRP A 129 4.19 33.07 3.74
C TRP A 129 5.14 31.90 3.91
N GLY A 130 5.47 31.21 2.80
CA GLY A 130 6.26 29.99 2.83
C GLY A 130 5.59 28.89 3.67
N ILE A 131 4.25 28.82 3.66
CA ILE A 131 3.45 27.90 4.47
C ILE A 131 2.55 27.07 3.57
N GLY A 132 2.40 25.79 3.91
CA GLY A 132 1.46 24.87 3.33
C GLY A 132 0.68 24.12 4.40
N VAL A 133 -0.61 23.88 4.13
CA VAL A 133 -1.51 23.14 5.01
C VAL A 133 -2.26 22.12 4.18
N ALA A 134 -2.43 20.91 4.70
CA ALA A 134 -3.28 19.91 4.07
C ALA A 134 -4.07 19.14 5.13
N ALA A 135 -5.32 18.83 4.85
CA ALA A 135 -6.17 18.02 5.71
C ALA A 135 -7.04 17.07 4.89
N GLY A 136 -7.37 15.93 5.45
CA GLY A 136 -8.22 14.97 4.77
C GLY A 136 -8.45 13.70 5.56
N VAL A 137 -9.17 12.79 4.92
CA VAL A 137 -9.47 11.47 5.47
C VAL A 137 -8.93 10.37 4.57
N ARG A 138 -8.53 9.25 5.17
CA ARG A 138 -7.99 8.09 4.48
C ARG A 138 -8.46 6.82 5.19
N PHE A 139 -8.96 5.87 4.43
CA PHE A 139 -9.29 4.54 4.91
C PHE A 139 -8.30 3.53 4.34
N ARG A 140 -7.77 2.64 5.17
CA ARG A 140 -6.81 1.61 4.77
C ARG A 140 -7.23 0.24 5.29
N LEU A 141 -7.23 -0.74 4.40
CA LEU A 141 -7.19 -2.16 4.76
C LEU A 141 -5.75 -2.65 4.63
N LEU A 142 -5.19 -3.18 5.71
CA LEU A 142 -3.83 -3.65 5.77
C LEU A 142 -3.85 -5.12 6.17
N ASN A 143 -3.69 -6.00 5.17
CA ASN A 143 -3.72 -7.44 5.37
C ASN A 143 -2.37 -8.03 4.97
N SER A 144 -1.77 -8.80 5.85
CA SER A 144 -0.51 -9.46 5.58
C SER A 144 -0.49 -10.86 6.17
N PHE A 145 0.14 -11.76 5.42
CA PHE A 145 0.45 -13.11 5.83
C PHE A 145 1.95 -13.33 5.69
N GLY A 146 2.58 -13.94 6.68
CA GLY A 146 4.01 -14.10 6.61
C GLY A 146 4.61 -14.94 7.71
N ASN A 147 5.94 -14.98 7.70
CA ASN A 147 6.77 -15.77 8.60
C ASN A 147 6.48 -17.27 8.56
N THR A 148 5.96 -17.76 7.44
CA THR A 148 5.54 -19.15 7.28
C THR A 148 6.46 -19.91 6.32
N SER A 149 6.47 -21.24 6.45
CA SER A 149 7.21 -22.11 5.53
C SER A 149 6.59 -22.15 4.13
N PRO A 150 7.34 -22.59 3.12
CA PRO A 150 6.80 -22.87 1.79
C PRO A 150 5.71 -23.96 1.78
N ASN A 151 5.75 -24.89 2.71
CA ASN A 151 4.76 -25.98 2.80
C ASN A 151 3.40 -25.46 3.25
N MET A 152 3.35 -24.70 4.35
CA MET A 152 2.13 -24.04 4.78
C MET A 152 1.65 -23.02 3.72
N GLY A 153 2.58 -22.29 3.08
CA GLY A 153 2.25 -21.43 1.93
C GLY A 153 1.63 -22.21 0.76
N THR A 154 2.06 -23.46 0.54
CA THR A 154 1.44 -24.36 -0.45
C THR A 154 0.03 -24.77 -0.01
N ALA A 155 -0.15 -25.16 1.24
CA ALA A 155 -1.46 -25.54 1.77
C ALA A 155 -2.48 -24.41 1.63
N ILE A 156 -2.09 -23.19 1.93
CA ILE A 156 -2.93 -22.00 1.77
C ILE A 156 -3.25 -21.72 0.29
N LEU A 157 -2.26 -21.85 -0.59
CA LEU A 157 -2.43 -21.52 -2.02
C LEU A 157 -3.24 -22.58 -2.78
N THR A 158 -2.99 -23.86 -2.51
CA THR A 158 -3.56 -24.98 -3.29
C THR A 158 -4.59 -25.79 -2.53
N GLY A 159 -4.75 -25.51 -1.24
CA GLY A 159 -5.61 -26.27 -0.33
C GLY A 159 -4.96 -27.56 0.17
N THR A 160 -5.55 -28.15 1.19
CA THR A 160 -5.08 -29.36 1.86
C THR A 160 -5.18 -30.61 0.98
N LYS A 161 -5.96 -30.57 -0.10
CA LYS A 161 -6.11 -31.67 -1.06
C LYS A 161 -4.89 -31.87 -1.99
N ASN A 162 -3.86 -31.08 -1.86
CA ASN A 162 -2.63 -31.23 -2.65
C ASN A 162 -1.81 -32.45 -2.16
N PRO A 163 -1.61 -33.51 -2.98
CA PRO A 163 -0.94 -34.72 -2.56
C PRO A 163 0.50 -34.52 -2.05
N ILE A 164 1.15 -33.43 -2.45
CA ILE A 164 2.52 -33.11 -1.99
C ILE A 164 2.57 -32.84 -0.48
N LEU A 165 1.46 -32.46 0.11
CA LEU A 165 1.35 -32.13 1.53
C LEU A 165 0.94 -33.32 2.40
N HIS A 166 0.54 -34.44 1.76
CA HIS A 166 0.01 -35.59 2.50
C HIS A 166 1.10 -36.44 3.13
N SER A 167 0.83 -36.98 4.30
CA SER A 167 1.69 -37.93 5.02
C SER A 167 3.10 -37.42 5.29
N THR A 168 3.25 -36.13 5.42
CA THR A 168 4.50 -35.47 5.81
C THR A 168 4.28 -34.74 7.12
N ASN A 169 5.06 -35.07 8.17
CA ASN A 169 5.07 -34.30 9.39
C ASN A 169 5.72 -32.94 9.14
N PHE A 170 5.00 -31.91 9.47
CA PHE A 170 5.51 -30.54 9.46
C PHE A 170 5.75 -30.14 10.92
N GLU A 171 6.98 -29.84 11.27
CA GLU A 171 7.43 -29.53 12.62
C GLU A 171 7.93 -28.09 12.71
N ASP A 172 7.76 -27.46 13.89
CA ASP A 172 8.22 -26.10 14.19
C ASP A 172 7.74 -25.04 13.18
N GLU A 173 6.55 -25.25 12.63
CA GLU A 173 5.98 -24.30 11.69
C GLU A 173 5.55 -23.01 12.39
N THR A 174 5.83 -21.90 11.74
CA THR A 174 5.43 -20.58 12.23
C THR A 174 4.57 -19.88 11.21
N PHE A 175 3.64 -19.06 11.66
CA PHE A 175 2.89 -18.17 10.78
C PHE A 175 2.46 -16.88 11.48
N MET A 176 2.16 -15.87 10.69
CA MET A 176 1.58 -14.63 11.17
C MET A 176 0.56 -14.12 10.15
N LEU A 177 -0.68 -13.96 10.58
CA LEU A 177 -1.76 -13.35 9.83
C LEU A 177 -2.15 -12.04 10.49
N ASN A 178 -2.18 -10.95 9.72
CA ASN A 178 -2.70 -9.67 10.17
C ASN A 178 -3.80 -9.22 9.22
N VAL A 179 -4.94 -8.85 9.77
CA VAL A 179 -6.07 -8.23 9.07
C VAL A 179 -6.45 -6.99 9.85
N GLY A 180 -6.48 -5.85 9.21
CA GLY A 180 -6.82 -4.61 9.91
C GLY A 180 -7.43 -3.55 9.00
N ALA A 181 -8.45 -2.87 9.52
CA ALA A 181 -9.12 -1.75 8.87
C ALA A 181 -8.92 -0.48 9.69
N TYR A 182 -8.30 0.53 9.09
CA TYR A 182 -7.92 1.77 9.77
C TYR A 182 -8.50 2.98 9.04
N ASN A 183 -9.18 3.81 9.78
CA ASN A 183 -9.57 5.15 9.34
C ASN A 183 -8.61 6.18 9.91
N GLU A 184 -8.14 7.09 9.08
CA GLU A 184 -7.19 8.14 9.45
C GLU A 184 -7.74 9.50 9.05
N MET A 185 -7.88 10.38 10.01
CA MET A 185 -8.04 11.81 9.80
C MET A 185 -6.69 12.48 10.01
N TYR A 186 -6.21 13.24 9.04
CA TYR A 186 -4.89 13.84 9.11
C TYR A 186 -4.90 15.34 8.87
N LEU A 187 -3.95 16.01 9.52
CA LEU A 187 -3.62 17.42 9.33
C LEU A 187 -2.11 17.54 9.13
N SER A 188 -1.71 18.09 7.99
CA SER A 188 -0.31 18.32 7.63
C SER A 188 -0.01 19.82 7.63
N LEU A 189 1.13 20.18 8.20
CA LEU A 189 1.66 21.53 8.19
C LEU A 189 3.07 21.49 7.60
N ALA A 190 3.39 22.43 6.71
CA ALA A 190 4.71 22.54 6.13
C ALA A 190 5.15 24.01 6.04
N LYS A 191 6.46 24.22 6.14
CA LYS A 191 7.07 25.55 6.08
C LYS A 191 8.38 25.53 5.31
N VAL A 192 8.63 26.58 4.56
CA VAL A 192 9.94 26.90 4.00
C VAL A 192 10.82 27.40 5.13
N ILE A 193 11.95 26.73 5.36
CA ILE A 193 12.90 27.05 6.44
C ILE A 193 14.04 27.90 5.90
N ARG A 194 14.49 27.59 4.67
CA ARG A 194 15.59 28.29 4.02
C ARG A 194 15.25 28.53 2.56
N GLU A 195 15.49 29.75 2.13
CA GLU A 195 15.38 30.18 0.73
C GLU A 195 16.48 31.23 0.49
N GLU A 196 17.69 30.73 0.25
CA GLU A 196 18.86 31.57 0.06
C GLU A 196 19.61 31.15 -1.19
N ASN A 197 19.83 32.12 -2.09
CA ASN A 197 20.48 31.88 -3.37
C ASN A 197 19.82 30.72 -4.14
N GLU A 198 20.57 29.67 -4.39
CA GLU A 198 20.10 28.47 -5.10
C GLU A 198 19.57 27.37 -4.16
N ASP A 199 19.70 27.55 -2.84
CA ASP A 199 19.36 26.52 -1.86
C ASP A 199 17.98 26.79 -1.28
N PHE A 200 17.12 25.77 -1.36
CA PHE A 200 15.76 25.81 -0.85
C PHE A 200 15.48 24.60 0.03
N LEU A 201 15.06 24.84 1.25
CA LEU A 201 14.75 23.80 2.24
C LEU A 201 13.36 24.01 2.80
N LYS A 202 12.56 22.95 2.81
CA LYS A 202 11.24 22.91 3.44
C LYS A 202 11.10 21.69 4.33
N VAL A 203 10.32 21.84 5.40
CA VAL A 203 9.99 20.79 6.36
C VAL A 203 8.49 20.66 6.49
N GLY A 204 8.03 19.49 6.89
CA GLY A 204 6.62 19.23 7.10
C GLY A 204 6.39 18.21 8.20
N PHE A 205 5.23 18.31 8.82
CA PHE A 205 4.78 17.43 9.87
C PHE A 205 3.29 17.13 9.67
N THR A 206 2.89 15.87 9.90
CA THR A 206 1.50 15.44 9.87
C THR A 206 1.13 14.82 11.20
N VAL A 207 -0.01 15.19 11.74
CA VAL A 207 -0.68 14.47 12.83
C VAL A 207 -1.85 13.69 12.27
N LYS A 208 -2.08 12.50 12.84
CA LYS A 208 -3.16 11.60 12.43
C LYS A 208 -3.94 11.15 13.65
N ARG A 209 -5.26 11.25 13.60
CA ARG A 209 -6.17 10.51 14.45
C ARG A 209 -6.50 9.21 13.75
N ILE A 210 -6.30 8.07 14.41
CA ILE A 210 -6.51 6.74 13.83
C ILE A 210 -7.61 6.05 14.62
N THR A 211 -8.62 5.51 13.92
CA THR A 211 -9.66 4.68 14.50
C THR A 211 -9.75 3.35 13.75
N SER A 212 -10.19 2.30 14.43
CA SER A 212 -10.34 0.97 13.84
C SER A 212 -11.49 0.23 14.51
N ASN A 213 -12.29 -0.47 13.70
CA ASN A 213 -13.36 -1.34 14.16
C ASN A 213 -13.17 -2.80 13.73
N LEU A 214 -12.02 -3.11 13.13
CA LEU A 214 -11.66 -4.47 12.77
C LEU A 214 -10.15 -4.65 12.87
N ASN A 215 -9.71 -5.57 13.68
CA ASN A 215 -8.34 -6.01 13.73
C ASN A 215 -8.26 -7.49 14.15
N LEU A 216 -7.48 -8.26 13.41
CA LEU A 216 -7.17 -9.64 13.73
C LEU A 216 -5.68 -9.86 13.51
N ASN A 217 -4.99 -10.37 14.52
CA ASN A 217 -3.63 -10.85 14.40
C ASN A 217 -3.59 -12.26 14.96
N LEU A 218 -3.27 -13.22 14.11
CA LEU A 218 -3.02 -14.60 14.50
C LEU A 218 -1.52 -14.88 14.38
N ARG A 219 -0.95 -15.49 15.37
CA ARG A 219 0.44 -15.88 15.40
C ARG A 219 0.58 -17.31 15.90
N GLY A 220 1.10 -18.19 15.07
CA GLY A 220 1.59 -19.50 15.45
C GLY A 220 3.10 -19.44 15.63
N ASP A 221 3.58 -19.81 16.81
CA ASP A 221 4.98 -19.79 17.18
C ASP A 221 5.63 -21.16 17.02
N GLU A 222 4.90 -22.24 17.32
CA GLU A 222 5.26 -23.65 17.11
C GLU A 222 4.00 -24.41 16.74
N VAL A 223 3.91 -24.90 15.51
CA VAL A 223 2.76 -25.68 15.02
C VAL A 223 3.28 -26.92 14.32
N ASP A 224 3.02 -28.08 14.90
CA ASP A 224 3.34 -29.36 14.32
C ASP A 224 2.07 -30.00 13.78
N TYR A 225 2.02 -30.31 12.50
CA TYR A 225 0.82 -30.84 11.87
C TYR A 225 1.10 -31.88 10.79
N LEU A 226 0.14 -32.77 10.58
CA LEU A 226 0.07 -33.76 9.53
C LEU A 226 -1.22 -33.57 8.74
N ILE A 227 -1.16 -33.59 7.45
CA ILE A 227 -2.34 -33.57 6.59
C ILE A 227 -2.56 -34.99 6.05
N ASP A 228 -3.65 -35.61 6.46
CA ASP A 228 -4.01 -36.93 6.00
C ASP A 228 -4.31 -36.99 4.50
N PRO A 229 -4.03 -38.12 3.83
CA PRO A 229 -4.55 -38.38 2.50
C PRO A 229 -6.08 -38.33 2.49
N ILE A 230 -6.66 -37.92 1.37
CA ILE A 230 -8.11 -37.94 1.20
C ILE A 230 -8.59 -39.40 1.29
N PRO A 231 -9.49 -39.75 2.25
CA PRO A 231 -9.99 -41.11 2.35
C PRO A 231 -10.80 -41.49 1.11
N PRO A 232 -10.79 -42.79 0.71
CA PRO A 232 -11.55 -43.25 -0.45
C PRO A 232 -13.07 -42.99 -0.37
N SER A 233 -13.60 -42.85 0.84
CA SER A 233 -15.00 -42.53 1.12
C SER A 233 -15.41 -41.09 0.79
N ASN A 234 -14.50 -40.23 0.37
CA ASN A 234 -14.72 -38.82 0.09
C ASN A 234 -15.24 -37.96 1.26
N GLU A 235 -15.28 -38.49 2.49
CA GLU A 235 -16.05 -37.79 3.50
C GLU A 235 -15.29 -36.65 4.13
N TYR A 236 -14.12 -36.83 4.68
CA TYR A 236 -13.37 -35.68 5.23
C TYR A 236 -11.88 -36.03 5.36
N GLN A 237 -11.04 -35.13 4.89
CA GLN A 237 -9.63 -35.12 5.16
C GLN A 237 -9.43 -34.51 6.55
N ASN A 238 -8.60 -35.11 7.38
CA ASN A 238 -8.26 -34.55 8.68
C ASN A 238 -6.91 -33.86 8.62
N ILE A 239 -6.74 -32.86 9.47
CA ILE A 239 -5.45 -32.28 9.80
C ILE A 239 -5.20 -32.67 11.26
N GLU A 240 -4.25 -33.56 11.46
CA GLU A 240 -3.77 -33.88 12.81
C GLU A 240 -2.80 -32.80 13.24
N VAL A 241 -3.03 -32.23 14.40
CA VAL A 241 -2.17 -31.19 14.97
C VAL A 241 -1.54 -31.74 16.24
N ALA A 242 -0.29 -32.19 16.12
CA ALA A 242 0.43 -32.80 17.21
C ALA A 242 0.81 -31.80 18.32
N LYS A 243 1.03 -30.53 17.91
CA LYS A 243 1.34 -29.44 18.84
C LYS A 243 0.90 -28.10 18.24
N THR A 244 0.28 -27.26 19.06
CA THR A 244 0.02 -25.86 18.71
C THR A 244 0.43 -24.96 19.86
N SER A 245 1.27 -23.96 19.56
CA SER A 245 1.53 -22.83 20.44
C SER A 245 1.34 -21.55 19.65
N GLY A 246 0.48 -20.67 20.13
CA GLY A 246 0.19 -19.44 19.42
C GLY A 246 -0.58 -18.42 20.24
N THR A 247 -0.80 -17.27 19.63
CA THR A 247 -1.53 -16.15 20.26
C THR A 247 -2.42 -15.48 19.21
N PHE A 248 -3.63 -15.15 19.59
CA PHE A 248 -4.49 -14.31 18.78
C PHE A 248 -4.83 -13.00 19.48
N PHE A 249 -4.97 -11.96 18.67
CA PHE A 249 -5.40 -10.62 19.07
C PHE A 249 -6.55 -10.25 18.16
N HIS A 250 -7.74 -10.16 18.70
CA HIS A 250 -8.95 -9.90 17.93
C HIS A 250 -9.70 -8.70 18.47
N ALA A 251 -10.20 -7.87 17.56
CA ALA A 251 -11.10 -6.77 17.87
C ALA A 251 -12.06 -6.58 16.67
N SER A 252 -13.36 -6.68 16.93
CA SER A 252 -14.37 -6.51 15.88
C SER A 252 -15.65 -5.90 16.44
N ALA A 253 -16.19 -4.91 15.74
CA ALA A 253 -17.52 -4.38 15.97
C ALA A 253 -18.52 -5.07 15.04
N ASP A 254 -18.88 -6.27 15.27
CA ASP A 254 -19.88 -7.16 14.63
C ASP A 254 -20.60 -6.76 13.30
N THR A 255 -20.06 -5.80 12.58
CA THR A 255 -20.64 -5.34 11.33
C THR A 255 -19.81 -5.84 10.13
N PRO A 256 -20.44 -6.58 9.20
CA PRO A 256 -19.71 -7.08 8.04
C PRO A 256 -19.18 -5.93 7.17
N PRO A 257 -17.96 -6.04 6.65
CA PRO A 257 -17.36 -5.01 5.79
C PRO A 257 -18.20 -4.80 4.53
N SER A 258 -18.82 -3.64 4.42
CA SER A 258 -19.58 -3.22 3.24
C SER A 258 -19.08 -1.86 2.75
N PHE A 259 -19.51 -1.42 1.57
CA PHE A 259 -19.14 -0.08 1.09
C PHE A 259 -19.73 1.03 1.98
N SER A 260 -20.96 0.87 2.43
CA SER A 260 -21.60 1.79 3.40
C SER A 260 -20.87 1.75 4.74
N TRP A 261 -20.48 0.59 5.22
CA TRP A 261 -19.65 0.46 6.42
C TRP A 261 -18.33 1.25 6.26
N MET A 262 -17.63 1.09 5.14
CA MET A 262 -16.39 1.82 4.87
C MET A 262 -16.60 3.34 4.88
N LEU A 263 -17.65 3.84 4.23
CA LEU A 263 -17.96 5.27 4.22
C LEU A 263 -18.27 5.79 5.63
N ASN A 264 -19.03 5.04 6.42
CA ASN A 264 -19.30 5.38 7.81
C ASN A 264 -18.01 5.39 8.65
N GLN A 265 -17.10 4.44 8.42
CA GLN A 265 -15.79 4.42 9.09
C GLN A 265 -14.98 5.68 8.78
N MET A 266 -14.96 6.15 7.51
CA MET A 266 -14.19 7.34 7.11
C MET A 266 -14.60 8.62 7.83
N THR A 267 -15.83 8.69 8.33
CA THR A 267 -16.36 9.85 9.09
C THR A 267 -16.37 9.62 10.59
N SER A 268 -16.09 8.39 11.04
CA SER A 268 -16.10 8.03 12.47
C SER A 268 -14.87 8.57 13.18
N ILE A 269 -15.07 9.28 14.28
CA ILE A 269 -14.01 9.80 15.15
C ILE A 269 -13.66 8.86 16.31
N SER A 270 -14.41 7.77 16.49
CA SER A 270 -14.22 6.76 17.51
C SER A 270 -14.41 5.35 16.93
N GLY A 271 -13.81 4.35 17.56
CA GLY A 271 -13.91 2.93 17.21
C GLY A 271 -13.51 2.07 18.39
N VAL A 272 -13.60 0.76 18.22
CA VAL A 272 -13.10 -0.24 19.18
C VAL A 272 -11.60 -0.01 19.43
N GLY A 273 -10.86 0.32 18.38
CA GLY A 273 -9.48 0.77 18.44
C GLY A 273 -9.34 2.26 18.22
N ASN A 274 -8.53 2.90 19.06
CA ASN A 274 -8.28 4.34 19.02
C ASN A 274 -6.79 4.64 19.14
N GLY A 275 -6.28 5.53 18.30
CA GLY A 275 -4.84 5.81 18.26
C GLY A 275 -4.49 7.14 17.61
N PHE A 276 -3.19 7.37 17.58
CA PHE A 276 -2.58 8.52 16.95
C PHE A 276 -1.38 8.09 16.11
N GLY A 277 -1.12 8.86 15.08
CA GLY A 277 0.05 8.71 14.25
C GLY A 277 0.65 10.05 13.87
N ALA A 278 1.87 10.00 13.37
CA ALA A 278 2.58 11.17 12.87
C ALA A 278 3.46 10.81 11.68
N ASP A 279 3.66 11.80 10.80
CA ASP A 279 4.70 11.77 9.77
C ASP A 279 5.56 13.01 9.92
N ILE A 280 6.85 12.88 9.63
CA ILE A 280 7.78 14.00 9.55
C ILE A 280 8.58 13.89 8.26
N GLY A 281 8.88 15.03 7.64
CA GLY A 281 9.67 15.03 6.44
C GLY A 281 10.33 16.36 6.14
N PHE A 282 11.37 16.28 5.32
CA PHE A 282 12.03 17.46 4.76
C PHE A 282 12.31 17.24 3.27
N VAL A 283 12.43 18.35 2.55
CA VAL A 283 12.80 18.37 1.13
C VAL A 283 13.77 19.50 0.90
N TYR A 284 14.91 19.17 0.30
CA TYR A 284 15.89 20.11 -0.22
C TYR A 284 15.76 20.20 -1.74
N GLU A 285 15.87 21.41 -2.30
CA GLU A 285 15.86 21.67 -3.73
C GLU A 285 17.04 22.58 -4.11
N LYS A 286 17.73 22.25 -5.20
CA LYS A 286 18.73 23.11 -5.82
C LYS A 286 18.09 23.87 -6.97
N ARG A 287 18.05 25.22 -6.87
CA ARG A 287 17.34 26.14 -7.76
C ARG A 287 18.32 27.08 -8.47
N PRO A 288 18.99 26.67 -9.57
CA PRO A 288 20.06 27.42 -10.19
C PRO A 288 19.63 28.77 -10.79
N ASN A 289 18.32 28.94 -11.06
CA ASN A 289 17.76 30.17 -11.64
C ASN A 289 16.98 31.01 -10.61
N TYR A 290 17.30 30.87 -9.33
CA TYR A 290 16.56 31.46 -8.23
C TYR A 290 16.16 32.93 -8.43
N SER A 291 17.08 33.80 -8.89
CA SER A 291 16.81 35.21 -9.09
C SER A 291 15.83 35.52 -10.23
N ARG A 292 15.77 34.64 -11.26
CA ARG A 292 14.93 34.81 -12.45
C ARG A 292 13.54 34.20 -12.28
N GLU A 293 13.38 33.29 -11.34
CA GLU A 293 12.14 32.54 -11.08
C GLU A 293 11.29 33.20 -9.99
N ARG A 294 11.47 34.48 -9.76
CA ARG A 294 10.73 35.29 -8.77
C ARG A 294 9.95 36.40 -9.46
N PHE A 295 8.82 36.73 -8.88
CA PHE A 295 8.02 37.87 -9.33
C PHE A 295 7.63 38.76 -8.14
N LYS A 296 7.39 40.04 -8.43
CA LYS A 296 6.98 41.00 -7.41
C LYS A 296 5.48 40.84 -7.10
N TYR A 297 5.16 40.48 -5.88
CA TYR A 297 3.79 40.32 -5.40
C TYR A 297 3.59 41.14 -4.11
N LYS A 298 2.68 42.12 -4.16
CA LYS A 298 2.39 43.02 -3.01
C LYS A 298 3.67 43.61 -2.36
N GLY A 299 4.58 44.06 -3.15
CA GLY A 299 5.82 44.70 -2.70
C GLY A 299 6.99 43.77 -2.36
N SER A 300 6.78 42.45 -2.30
CA SER A 300 7.83 41.46 -1.99
C SER A 300 8.11 40.57 -3.21
N TYR A 301 9.38 40.18 -3.39
CA TYR A 301 9.74 39.18 -4.39
C TYR A 301 9.46 37.78 -3.82
N VAL A 302 8.61 37.00 -4.50
CA VAL A 302 8.25 35.63 -4.14
C VAL A 302 8.55 34.67 -5.29
N PRO A 303 8.89 33.40 -5.03
CA PRO A 303 9.09 32.40 -6.07
C PRO A 303 7.83 32.21 -6.90
N ASP A 304 7.98 32.03 -8.23
CA ASP A 304 6.85 31.71 -9.09
C ASP A 304 6.42 30.24 -8.86
N PRO A 305 5.25 30.00 -8.29
CA PRO A 305 4.79 28.64 -7.98
C PRO A 305 4.32 27.86 -9.20
N ARG A 306 4.16 28.53 -10.37
CA ARG A 306 3.60 27.92 -11.59
C ARG A 306 4.64 27.18 -12.42
N ILE A 307 5.92 27.51 -12.26
CA ILE A 307 7.03 26.92 -13.03
C ILE A 307 7.85 25.96 -12.17
N ASN A 308 8.62 25.08 -12.83
CA ASN A 308 9.65 24.31 -12.14
C ASN A 308 10.83 25.21 -11.79
N LYS A 309 11.32 25.13 -10.55
CA LYS A 309 12.39 25.96 -10.04
C LYS A 309 13.67 25.16 -9.73
N TYR A 310 13.57 23.85 -9.54
CA TYR A 310 14.71 23.03 -9.18
C TYR A 310 15.33 22.33 -10.39
N ALA A 311 16.65 22.18 -10.37
CA ALA A 311 17.37 21.23 -11.21
C ALA A 311 17.26 19.81 -10.63
N TYR A 312 17.38 19.70 -9.30
CA TYR A 312 17.10 18.47 -8.55
C TYR A 312 16.49 18.78 -7.19
N LYS A 313 15.74 17.84 -6.68
CA LYS A 313 15.23 17.82 -5.30
C LYS A 313 15.54 16.49 -4.64
N PHE A 314 15.71 16.52 -3.33
CA PHE A 314 15.92 15.37 -2.48
C PHE A 314 15.08 15.50 -1.23
N GLY A 315 14.39 14.45 -0.84
CA GLY A 315 13.55 14.47 0.35
C GLY A 315 13.67 13.18 1.14
N VAL A 316 13.48 13.31 2.44
CA VAL A 316 13.37 12.19 3.37
C VAL A 316 12.14 12.40 4.22
N SER A 317 11.40 11.35 4.46
CA SER A 317 10.28 11.35 5.41
C SER A 317 10.23 10.05 6.20
N LEU A 318 9.80 10.13 7.44
CA LEU A 318 9.45 9.01 8.27
C LEU A 318 7.93 9.06 8.48
N GLN A 319 7.25 8.02 8.05
CA GLN A 319 5.79 7.96 7.93
C GLN A 319 5.21 6.90 8.84
N ASP A 320 3.92 7.04 9.16
CA ASP A 320 3.14 6.08 9.92
C ASP A 320 3.74 5.71 11.30
N ILE A 321 4.38 6.69 11.95
CA ILE A 321 4.86 6.54 13.33
C ILE A 321 3.63 6.60 14.23
N GLY A 322 3.17 5.46 14.77
CA GLY A 322 1.99 5.48 15.61
C GLY A 322 1.54 4.10 16.05
N PHE A 323 0.45 4.10 16.79
CA PHE A 323 -0.21 2.89 17.26
C PHE A 323 -1.71 3.11 17.43
N VAL A 324 -2.45 2.02 17.44
CA VAL A 324 -3.87 1.95 17.80
C VAL A 324 -3.99 1.06 19.04
N LYS A 325 -4.63 1.56 20.08
CA LYS A 325 -4.98 0.80 21.28
C LYS A 325 -6.41 0.30 21.14
N PHE A 326 -6.58 -0.99 21.22
CA PHE A 326 -7.86 -1.66 21.34
C PHE A 326 -8.09 -1.94 22.83
N ALA A 327 -9.23 -1.49 23.36
CA ALA A 327 -9.54 -1.66 24.77
C ALA A 327 -11.06 -1.56 24.95
N ASP A 328 -11.74 -2.68 24.74
CA ASP A 328 -13.19 -2.80 24.86
C ASP A 328 -13.53 -4.17 25.44
N PRO A 329 -14.24 -4.23 26.58
CA PRO A 329 -14.55 -5.50 27.25
C PRO A 329 -15.39 -6.47 26.43
N GLN A 330 -16.19 -5.98 25.50
CA GLN A 330 -17.11 -6.79 24.70
C GLN A 330 -16.51 -7.20 23.36
N ASN A 331 -15.76 -6.27 22.73
CA ASN A 331 -15.33 -6.41 21.34
C ASN A 331 -13.83 -6.73 21.19
N VAL A 332 -13.09 -6.90 22.30
CA VAL A 332 -11.65 -7.18 22.28
C VAL A 332 -11.34 -8.48 23.01
N GLN A 333 -10.60 -9.34 22.34
CA GLN A 333 -10.18 -10.65 22.84
C GLN A 333 -8.69 -10.85 22.52
N VAL A 334 -7.93 -11.26 23.53
CA VAL A 334 -6.56 -11.73 23.37
C VAL A 334 -6.43 -13.05 24.09
N GLY A 335 -6.18 -14.10 23.34
CA GLY A 335 -6.04 -15.45 23.88
C GLY A 335 -4.75 -16.12 23.43
N THR A 336 -4.30 -17.08 24.20
CA THR A 336 -3.22 -18.00 23.83
C THR A 336 -3.82 -19.37 23.55
N VAL A 337 -3.25 -20.03 22.56
CA VAL A 337 -3.56 -21.41 22.19
C VAL A 337 -2.33 -22.24 22.55
N GLU A 338 -2.50 -23.21 23.42
CA GLU A 338 -1.49 -24.21 23.72
C GLU A 338 -2.22 -25.56 23.80
N SER A 339 -1.93 -26.42 22.85
CA SER A 339 -2.59 -27.73 22.78
C SER A 339 -1.68 -28.78 22.18
N THR A 340 -2.00 -30.03 22.46
CA THR A 340 -1.35 -31.24 21.93
C THR A 340 -2.40 -32.24 21.48
N ASP A 341 -2.14 -32.92 20.38
CA ASP A 341 -2.96 -34.03 19.85
C ASP A 341 -4.39 -33.64 19.44
N ASP A 342 -4.55 -32.51 18.73
CA ASP A 342 -5.83 -32.06 18.21
C ASP A 342 -6.09 -32.56 16.78
N PHE A 343 -7.39 -32.63 16.45
CA PHE A 343 -7.87 -32.91 15.11
C PHE A 343 -8.67 -31.70 14.59
N ILE A 344 -8.25 -31.15 13.47
CA ILE A 344 -8.98 -30.07 12.82
C ILE A 344 -9.66 -30.59 11.55
N PRO A 345 -10.99 -30.78 11.54
CA PRO A 345 -11.72 -31.06 10.34
C PRO A 345 -11.60 -29.86 9.38
N PRO A 346 -11.11 -30.03 8.14
CA PRO A 346 -11.02 -28.91 7.20
C PRO A 346 -12.36 -28.22 6.92
N ALA A 347 -13.47 -28.89 7.22
CA ALA A 347 -14.82 -28.33 7.10
C ALA A 347 -15.08 -27.20 8.09
N THR A 348 -14.40 -27.19 9.25
CA THR A 348 -14.51 -26.15 10.30
C THR A 348 -14.37 -24.75 9.73
N PHE A 349 -13.47 -24.55 8.78
CA PHE A 349 -13.19 -23.24 8.20
C PHE A 349 -13.89 -22.98 6.85
N TYR A 350 -14.91 -23.78 6.47
CA TYR A 350 -15.57 -23.63 5.15
C TYR A 350 -16.61 -22.51 5.10
N HIS A 351 -17.13 -22.08 6.22
CA HIS A 351 -18.26 -21.15 6.31
C HIS A 351 -17.87 -19.77 6.88
N LEU A 352 -16.57 -19.48 6.96
CA LEU A 352 -16.09 -18.22 7.54
C LEU A 352 -16.55 -17.00 6.71
N ASN A 353 -17.43 -16.20 7.30
CA ASN A 353 -17.89 -14.95 6.73
C ASN A 353 -17.37 -13.72 7.52
N SER A 354 -16.85 -13.96 8.72
CA SER A 354 -16.34 -12.90 9.62
C SER A 354 -15.11 -13.36 10.41
N THR A 355 -14.40 -12.40 10.99
CA THR A 355 -13.31 -12.70 11.91
C THR A 355 -13.82 -13.23 13.26
N ASN A 356 -15.06 -12.91 13.63
CA ASN A 356 -15.69 -13.45 14.85
C ASN A 356 -15.95 -14.95 14.69
N GLU A 357 -16.46 -15.40 13.54
CA GLU A 357 -16.63 -16.82 13.25
C GLU A 357 -15.29 -17.57 13.32
N LEU A 358 -14.24 -17.03 12.71
CA LEU A 358 -12.91 -17.63 12.77
C LEU A 358 -12.40 -17.80 14.22
N ILE A 359 -12.59 -16.79 15.08
CA ILE A 359 -12.20 -16.91 16.48
C ILE A 359 -13.09 -17.92 17.21
N GLY A 360 -14.40 -17.95 16.94
CA GLY A 360 -15.31 -18.96 17.49
C GLY A 360 -14.91 -20.39 17.13
N ASP A 361 -14.54 -20.62 15.86
CA ASP A 361 -14.05 -21.93 15.43
C ASP A 361 -12.72 -22.32 16.12
N ILE A 362 -11.81 -21.36 16.32
CA ILE A 362 -10.58 -21.57 17.07
C ILE A 362 -10.88 -21.90 18.54
N GLU A 363 -11.81 -21.18 19.16
CA GLU A 363 -12.26 -21.43 20.55
C GLU A 363 -12.84 -22.82 20.70
N GLU A 364 -13.68 -23.27 19.75
CA GLU A 364 -14.31 -24.59 19.76
C GLU A 364 -13.28 -25.71 19.57
N VAL A 365 -12.37 -25.57 18.59
CA VAL A 365 -11.36 -26.60 18.29
C VAL A 365 -10.39 -26.81 19.44
N TYR A 366 -10.00 -25.74 20.14
CA TYR A 366 -8.97 -25.77 21.16
C TYR A 366 -9.51 -25.65 22.59
N ASP A 367 -10.83 -25.73 22.78
CA ASP A 367 -11.53 -25.62 24.09
C ASP A 367 -11.01 -24.47 24.95
N ILE A 368 -10.94 -23.26 24.38
CA ILE A 368 -10.33 -22.12 25.02
C ILE A 368 -11.27 -21.49 26.06
N ASP A 369 -10.81 -21.36 27.30
CA ASP A 369 -11.54 -20.65 28.34
C ASP A 369 -11.54 -19.13 28.11
N GLN A 370 -12.68 -18.59 27.68
CA GLN A 370 -12.88 -17.18 27.41
C GLN A 370 -12.72 -16.28 28.66
N THR A 371 -12.74 -16.84 29.86
CA THR A 371 -12.53 -16.08 31.10
C THR A 371 -11.08 -15.64 31.28
N THR A 372 -10.15 -16.28 30.58
CA THR A 372 -8.72 -15.97 30.60
C THR A 372 -8.32 -14.83 29.66
N TYR A 373 -9.24 -14.34 28.81
CA TYR A 373 -8.93 -13.35 27.81
C TYR A 373 -8.52 -12.01 28.38
N LEU A 374 -7.41 -11.48 27.82
CA LEU A 374 -7.10 -10.08 27.99
C LEU A 374 -8.01 -9.23 27.07
N ARG A 375 -8.47 -8.11 27.58
CA ARG A 375 -9.42 -7.22 26.91
C ARG A 375 -8.76 -5.93 26.38
N SER A 376 -7.44 -5.96 26.20
CA SER A 376 -6.74 -4.84 25.56
C SER A 376 -5.43 -5.26 24.93
N PHE A 377 -5.12 -4.63 23.78
CA PHE A 377 -3.82 -4.76 23.11
C PHE A 377 -3.48 -3.51 22.29
N ARG A 378 -2.26 -3.45 21.77
CA ARG A 378 -1.81 -2.35 20.90
C ARG A 378 -1.29 -2.89 19.58
N VAL A 379 -1.70 -2.26 18.51
CA VAL A 379 -1.23 -2.51 17.15
C VAL A 379 -0.41 -1.32 16.69
N PHE A 380 0.80 -1.57 16.22
CA PHE A 380 1.67 -0.51 15.70
C PHE A 380 1.43 -0.31 14.21
N MET A 381 1.38 0.94 13.78
CA MET A 381 1.26 1.29 12.37
C MET A 381 2.57 0.93 11.62
N PRO A 382 2.52 0.65 10.31
CA PRO A 382 3.68 0.19 9.54
C PRO A 382 4.67 1.33 9.25
N ALA A 383 5.42 1.74 10.27
CA ALA A 383 6.39 2.82 10.17
C ALA A 383 7.37 2.60 9.00
N THR A 384 7.49 3.61 8.13
CA THR A 384 8.24 3.51 6.88
C THR A 384 9.13 4.73 6.68
N LEU A 385 10.41 4.51 6.46
CA LEU A 385 11.35 5.52 5.98
C LEU A 385 11.21 5.63 4.46
N VAL A 386 10.94 6.83 3.98
CA VAL A 386 10.86 7.15 2.55
C VAL A 386 11.96 8.14 2.20
N ILE A 387 12.79 7.77 1.23
CA ILE A 387 13.79 8.66 0.62
C ILE A 387 13.38 8.84 -0.83
N HIS A 388 13.26 10.07 -1.27
CA HIS A 388 12.90 10.34 -2.66
C HIS A 388 13.77 11.45 -3.27
N GLY A 389 14.00 11.34 -4.55
CA GLY A 389 14.70 12.35 -5.34
C GLY A 389 13.98 12.61 -6.66
N ASP A 390 14.21 13.76 -7.24
CA ASP A 390 13.70 14.10 -8.57
C ASP A 390 14.72 14.95 -9.30
N TYR A 391 14.96 14.63 -10.56
CA TYR A 391 15.90 15.30 -11.42
C TYR A 391 15.21 15.82 -12.68
N LEU A 392 15.39 17.10 -12.99
CA LEU A 392 14.92 17.71 -14.23
C LEU A 392 15.89 17.39 -15.35
N ILE A 393 15.48 16.58 -16.33
CA ILE A 393 16.27 16.30 -17.53
C ILE A 393 16.16 17.47 -18.52
N ARG A 394 14.93 17.90 -18.78
CA ARG A 394 14.53 19.05 -19.59
C ARG A 394 13.10 19.42 -19.22
N GLU A 395 12.66 20.58 -19.63
CA GLU A 395 11.29 21.04 -19.36
C GLU A 395 10.23 19.97 -19.70
N GLY A 396 9.44 19.60 -18.70
CA GLY A 396 8.41 18.57 -18.77
C GLY A 396 8.92 17.13 -18.64
N PHE A 397 10.23 16.87 -18.61
CA PHE A 397 10.78 15.52 -18.45
C PHE A 397 11.62 15.40 -17.20
N TYR A 398 11.26 14.44 -16.36
CA TYR A 398 11.87 14.19 -15.04
C TYR A 398 12.21 12.71 -14.86
N ILE A 399 13.14 12.45 -13.99
CA ILE A 399 13.38 11.11 -13.41
C ILE A 399 13.28 11.25 -11.91
N SER A 400 12.33 10.55 -11.30
CA SER A 400 12.22 10.42 -9.85
C SER A 400 12.81 9.09 -9.38
N GLY A 401 13.40 9.09 -8.19
CA GLY A 401 13.76 7.90 -7.44
C GLY A 401 12.99 7.89 -6.12
N VAL A 402 12.48 6.73 -5.71
CA VAL A 402 11.79 6.55 -4.43
C VAL A 402 12.28 5.26 -3.79
N LEU A 403 12.89 5.37 -2.61
CA LEU A 403 13.23 4.26 -1.73
C LEU A 403 12.24 4.24 -0.57
N ARG A 404 11.65 3.10 -0.31
CA ARG A 404 10.79 2.86 0.86
C ARG A 404 11.38 1.73 1.68
N GLN A 405 11.66 2.01 2.93
CA GLN A 405 12.21 1.04 3.87
C GLN A 405 11.26 0.89 5.05
N TYR A 406 10.68 -0.28 5.20
CA TYR A 406 9.89 -0.65 6.36
C TYR A 406 10.80 -0.78 7.59
N VAL A 407 10.44 -0.11 8.69
CA VAL A 407 11.32 0.01 9.88
C VAL A 407 10.70 -0.52 11.18
N LEU A 408 9.48 -1.07 11.13
CA LEU A 408 8.86 -1.66 12.32
C LEU A 408 9.54 -2.98 12.69
N GLY A 409 9.84 -3.16 13.98
CA GLY A 409 10.50 -4.38 14.47
C GLY A 409 9.61 -5.62 14.35
N LYS A 410 10.20 -6.77 14.00
CA LYS A 410 9.53 -8.07 13.75
C LYS A 410 8.68 -8.61 14.92
N LYS A 411 8.97 -8.18 16.16
CA LYS A 411 8.25 -8.64 17.36
C LYS A 411 7.01 -7.81 17.69
N LYS A 412 6.75 -6.72 16.95
CA LYS A 412 5.59 -5.86 17.22
C LYS A 412 4.36 -6.38 16.49
N ILE A 413 3.21 -6.31 17.16
CA ILE A 413 1.92 -6.61 16.56
C ILE A 413 1.55 -5.50 15.61
N GLY A 414 1.18 -5.85 14.37
CA GLY A 414 0.74 -4.89 13.38
C GLY A 414 0.99 -5.35 11.95
N PRO A 415 0.42 -4.62 10.98
CA PRO A 415 0.58 -4.94 9.59
C PRO A 415 2.05 -4.84 9.15
N VAL A 416 2.46 -5.80 8.33
CA VAL A 416 3.83 -5.88 7.79
C VAL A 416 3.84 -5.25 6.40
N GLY A 417 4.85 -4.41 6.13
CA GLY A 417 5.12 -3.84 4.82
C GLY A 417 6.32 -4.50 4.13
N PHE A 418 6.43 -4.28 2.82
CA PHE A 418 7.63 -4.59 2.05
C PHE A 418 8.45 -3.33 1.79
N SER A 419 9.77 -3.53 1.77
CA SER A 419 10.72 -2.51 1.32
C SER A 419 10.89 -2.59 -0.20
N GLY A 420 11.18 -1.46 -0.84
CA GLY A 420 11.39 -1.41 -2.28
C GLY A 420 12.02 -0.11 -2.76
N ILE A 421 12.55 -0.14 -3.96
CA ILE A 421 13.10 1.01 -4.66
C ILE A 421 12.46 1.14 -6.04
N SER A 422 12.18 2.36 -6.44
CA SER A 422 11.55 2.66 -7.73
C SER A 422 12.28 3.79 -8.43
N VAL A 423 12.41 3.67 -9.75
CA VAL A 423 12.85 4.74 -10.65
C VAL A 423 11.69 5.06 -11.58
N ILE A 424 11.33 6.33 -11.70
CA ILE A 424 10.10 6.77 -12.34
C ILE A 424 10.42 7.84 -13.39
N PRO A 425 10.74 7.45 -14.64
CA PRO A 425 10.71 8.37 -15.76
C PRO A 425 9.32 8.99 -15.91
N ARG A 426 9.26 10.31 -16.04
CA ARG A 426 8.00 11.04 -16.06
C ARG A 426 8.03 12.16 -17.07
N PHE A 427 6.92 12.25 -17.83
CA PHE A 427 6.57 13.43 -18.61
C PHE A 427 5.40 14.13 -17.96
N GLU A 428 5.54 15.40 -17.60
CA GLU A 428 4.48 16.14 -16.93
C GLU A 428 4.25 17.51 -17.56
N ARG A 429 2.99 17.84 -17.70
CA ARG A 429 2.48 19.17 -17.97
C ARG A 429 1.27 19.44 -17.09
N GLN A 430 0.82 20.68 -17.05
CA GLN A 430 -0.28 21.10 -16.18
C GLN A 430 -1.53 20.19 -16.27
N HIS A 431 -1.94 19.77 -17.46
CA HIS A 431 -3.16 19.00 -17.69
C HIS A 431 -2.93 17.53 -18.04
N ILE A 432 -1.73 17.17 -18.42
CA ILE A 432 -1.41 15.79 -18.85
C ILE A 432 -0.10 15.36 -18.22
N GLU A 433 -0.06 14.13 -17.77
CA GLU A 433 1.13 13.51 -17.22
C GLU A 433 1.15 12.02 -17.55
N PHE A 434 2.35 11.52 -17.84
CA PHE A 434 2.66 10.11 -18.00
C PHE A 434 3.87 9.77 -17.15
N SER A 435 3.78 8.71 -16.36
CA SER A 435 4.90 8.20 -15.57
C SER A 435 4.98 6.67 -15.68
N PHE A 436 6.20 6.16 -15.64
CA PHE A 436 6.52 4.75 -15.86
C PHE A 436 7.38 4.23 -14.71
N PRO A 437 6.77 3.88 -13.55
CA PRO A 437 7.51 3.30 -12.45
C PRO A 437 8.20 1.99 -12.86
N VAL A 438 9.48 1.88 -12.58
CA VAL A 438 10.28 0.65 -12.66
C VAL A 438 10.77 0.37 -11.25
N SER A 439 10.35 -0.74 -10.65
CA SER A 439 10.52 -0.99 -9.23
C SER A 439 11.18 -2.35 -8.96
N LEU A 440 11.95 -2.38 -7.87
CA LEU A 440 12.32 -3.60 -7.17
C LEU A 440 11.60 -3.58 -5.83
N ASP A 441 10.55 -4.38 -5.71
CA ASP A 441 9.70 -4.50 -4.52
C ASP A 441 9.95 -5.82 -3.78
N GLN A 442 9.16 -6.09 -2.74
CA GLN A 442 9.24 -7.33 -1.94
C GLN A 442 10.63 -7.55 -1.34
N ASP A 443 11.08 -6.57 -0.57
CA ASP A 443 12.42 -6.54 -0.01
C ASP A 443 13.51 -6.64 -1.11
N TYR A 444 13.28 -5.91 -2.22
CA TYR A 444 14.14 -5.78 -3.42
C TYR A 444 14.26 -7.05 -4.29
N ALA A 445 13.39 -8.03 -4.09
CA ALA A 445 13.47 -9.33 -4.76
C ALA A 445 12.61 -9.47 -6.02
N ASN A 446 11.63 -8.55 -6.24
CA ASN A 446 10.69 -8.65 -7.35
C ASN A 446 10.75 -7.42 -8.25
N PHE A 447 11.01 -7.65 -9.54
CA PHE A 447 11.00 -6.60 -10.56
C PHE A 447 9.57 -6.35 -11.06
N ASN A 448 9.16 -5.09 -11.04
CA ASN A 448 7.84 -4.64 -11.48
C ASN A 448 7.95 -3.48 -12.47
N LEU A 449 7.01 -3.43 -13.39
CA LEU A 449 6.80 -2.31 -14.30
C LEU A 449 5.45 -1.68 -14.03
N GLY A 450 5.41 -0.36 -14.04
CA GLY A 450 4.18 0.41 -13.85
C GLY A 450 3.95 1.42 -14.96
N ALA A 451 2.74 1.96 -14.99
CA ALA A 451 2.35 3.06 -15.84
C ALA A 451 1.25 3.88 -15.17
N THR A 452 1.39 5.19 -15.17
CA THR A 452 0.35 6.10 -14.64
C THR A 452 0.10 7.21 -15.64
N MET A 453 -1.17 7.54 -15.84
CA MET A 453 -1.63 8.65 -16.66
C MET A 453 -2.50 9.58 -15.82
N ARG A 454 -2.29 10.88 -15.93
CA ARG A 454 -3.20 11.92 -15.44
C ARG A 454 -3.68 12.78 -16.62
N ALA A 455 -4.99 13.01 -16.67
CA ALA A 455 -5.63 13.88 -17.66
C ALA A 455 -6.60 14.82 -16.91
N GLY A 456 -6.16 16.08 -16.77
CA GLY A 456 -6.90 17.06 -15.96
C GLY A 456 -7.09 16.57 -14.51
N PRO A 457 -8.34 16.43 -14.04
CA PRO A 457 -8.64 15.99 -12.69
C PRO A 457 -8.57 14.46 -12.48
N LEU A 458 -8.62 13.69 -13.56
CA LEU A 458 -8.62 12.23 -13.51
C LEU A 458 -7.21 11.68 -13.59
N PHE A 459 -6.93 10.64 -12.82
CA PHE A 459 -5.75 9.82 -13.00
C PHE A 459 -6.08 8.33 -12.85
N LEU A 460 -5.33 7.53 -13.59
CA LEU A 460 -5.34 6.06 -13.52
C LEU A 460 -3.89 5.59 -13.59
N GLY A 461 -3.52 4.67 -12.72
CA GLY A 461 -2.17 4.15 -12.69
C GLY A 461 -2.07 2.72 -12.18
N PHE A 462 -0.94 2.13 -12.52
CA PHE A 462 -0.50 0.81 -12.09
C PHE A 462 0.96 0.98 -11.64
N ASP A 463 1.24 0.79 -10.35
CA ASP A 463 2.64 0.74 -9.90
C ASP A 463 3.26 -0.62 -10.25
N ASN A 464 2.43 -1.64 -10.43
CA ASN A 464 2.79 -2.94 -10.97
C ASN A 464 1.68 -3.44 -11.93
N ILE A 465 1.92 -3.31 -13.23
CA ILE A 465 1.02 -3.82 -14.29
C ILE A 465 1.36 -5.26 -14.69
N THR A 466 2.55 -5.77 -14.32
CA THR A 466 3.05 -7.07 -14.79
C THR A 466 2.11 -8.23 -14.46
N GLY A 467 1.51 -8.20 -13.26
CA GLY A 467 0.51 -9.19 -12.85
C GLY A 467 -0.79 -9.13 -13.65
N LEU A 468 -1.19 -7.93 -14.05
CA LEU A 468 -2.42 -7.73 -14.81
C LEU A 468 -2.32 -8.28 -16.23
N ILE A 469 -1.17 -8.06 -16.90
CA ILE A 469 -0.94 -8.47 -18.29
C ILE A 469 -0.15 -9.78 -18.42
N ASN A 470 0.19 -10.44 -17.30
CA ASN A 470 0.97 -11.67 -17.25
C ASN A 470 2.35 -11.55 -17.91
N LEU A 471 3.07 -10.46 -17.63
CA LEU A 471 4.38 -10.19 -18.19
C LEU A 471 5.49 -10.64 -17.23
N GLY A 472 6.43 -11.45 -17.71
CA GLY A 472 7.58 -11.92 -16.94
C GLY A 472 7.20 -12.93 -15.86
N ASN A 473 7.57 -12.65 -14.61
CA ASN A 473 7.29 -13.50 -13.45
C ASN A 473 6.38 -12.76 -12.45
N PRO A 474 5.11 -12.48 -12.79
CA PRO A 474 4.28 -11.64 -11.96
C PRO A 474 3.95 -12.31 -10.62
N ARG A 475 4.26 -11.61 -9.53
CA ARG A 475 3.97 -12.04 -8.15
C ARG A 475 3.00 -11.10 -7.45
N GLY A 476 2.39 -10.22 -8.18
CA GLY A 476 1.44 -9.25 -7.66
C GLY A 476 0.95 -8.30 -8.72
N LEU A 477 0.09 -7.40 -8.31
CA LEU A 477 -0.42 -6.30 -9.12
C LEU A 477 -0.67 -5.09 -8.23
N SER A 478 -0.65 -3.90 -8.84
CA SER A 478 -1.05 -2.67 -8.17
C SER A 478 -1.82 -1.79 -9.15
N VAL A 479 -2.97 -1.30 -8.74
CA VAL A 479 -3.82 -0.40 -9.52
C VAL A 479 -4.33 0.73 -8.64
N HIS A 480 -4.37 1.94 -9.19
CA HIS A 480 -4.94 3.08 -8.51
C HIS A 480 -5.61 4.05 -9.49
N ALA A 481 -6.65 4.72 -9.02
CA ALA A 481 -7.35 5.75 -9.77
C ALA A 481 -7.89 6.82 -8.84
N GLY A 482 -8.16 7.99 -9.37
CA GLY A 482 -8.73 9.05 -8.55
C GLY A 482 -9.18 10.28 -9.34
N LEU A 483 -9.85 11.15 -8.58
CA LEU A 483 -10.44 12.38 -9.06
C LEU A 483 -10.03 13.53 -8.14
N SER A 484 -9.22 14.45 -8.66
CA SER A 484 -8.72 15.59 -7.89
C SER A 484 -8.58 16.84 -8.77
N TRP A 485 -8.84 18.01 -8.19
CA TRP A 485 -8.71 19.30 -8.86
C TRP A 485 -7.65 20.16 -8.24
N GLY A 486 -6.82 20.75 -9.08
CA GLY A 486 -5.85 21.77 -8.70
C GLY A 486 -6.23 23.14 -9.22
N PHE A 487 -6.30 24.12 -8.34
CA PHE A 487 -6.50 25.51 -8.66
C PHE A 487 -5.16 26.25 -8.59
N ASN A 488 -4.72 26.79 -9.72
CA ASN A 488 -3.43 27.45 -9.82
C ASN A 488 -3.36 28.78 -9.06
N HIS A 489 -2.15 29.20 -8.79
CA HIS A 489 -1.88 30.55 -8.34
C HIS A 489 -2.19 31.55 -9.48
N LYS A 490 -2.97 32.57 -9.17
CA LYS A 490 -3.18 33.70 -10.11
C LYS A 490 -2.08 34.73 -9.86
N LEU A 491 -1.49 35.27 -10.93
CA LEU A 491 -0.71 36.48 -10.82
C LEU A 491 -1.66 37.64 -10.46
N ALA A 492 -1.19 38.56 -9.63
CA ALA A 492 -1.87 39.86 -9.51
C ALA A 492 -1.77 40.58 -10.88
N GLU A 493 -2.84 41.21 -11.31
CA GLU A 493 -2.92 41.93 -12.60
C GLU A 493 -1.80 42.98 -12.80
N ASN A 494 -1.14 43.42 -11.72
CA ASN A 494 -0.02 44.38 -11.73
C ASN A 494 1.35 43.75 -11.46
N ALA A 495 1.50 42.44 -11.63
CA ALA A 495 2.83 41.82 -11.57
C ALA A 495 3.60 42.15 -12.85
N MET A 496 4.39 43.23 -12.85
CA MET A 496 5.34 43.48 -13.92
C MET A 496 6.32 42.29 -14.01
N LEU A 497 6.15 41.49 -15.04
CA LEU A 497 7.16 40.56 -15.50
C LEU A 497 8.27 41.40 -16.12
N GLU A 498 9.35 41.69 -15.42
CA GLU A 498 10.61 41.99 -16.07
C GLU A 498 11.01 40.68 -16.76
N CYS A 499 10.73 40.59 -18.05
CA CYS A 499 11.18 39.50 -18.91
C CYS A 499 12.69 39.61 -19.12
N PRO A 500 13.52 38.77 -18.48
CA PRO A 500 14.82 38.47 -19.06
C PRO A 500 14.57 37.49 -20.23
N GLU A 501 15.22 37.69 -21.34
CA GLU A 501 15.18 36.75 -22.46
C GLU A 501 15.46 35.30 -21.99
N PRO A 502 14.74 34.31 -22.50
CA PRO A 502 14.97 32.92 -22.11
C PRO A 502 16.35 32.48 -22.60
N GLN A 503 17.33 32.51 -21.74
CA GLN A 503 18.56 31.78 -21.99
C GLN A 503 18.20 30.30 -21.99
N ARG A 504 18.27 29.68 -23.17
CA ARG A 504 18.19 28.24 -23.34
C ARG A 504 19.20 27.61 -22.36
N THR A 505 18.73 26.99 -21.29
CA THR A 505 19.55 26.09 -20.50
C THR A 505 20.10 25.05 -21.45
N LYS A 506 21.42 24.93 -21.56
CA LYS A 506 22.06 23.86 -22.31
C LYS A 506 21.60 22.56 -21.64
N GLY A 507 20.65 21.87 -22.28
CA GLY A 507 20.22 20.56 -21.87
C GLY A 507 21.44 19.65 -21.83
N PHE A 508 21.49 18.77 -20.85
CA PHE A 508 22.49 17.71 -20.75
C PHE A 508 22.51 16.93 -22.07
N SER A 509 23.61 17.07 -22.81
CA SER A 509 23.85 16.30 -24.01
C SER A 509 24.65 15.08 -23.64
N LEU A 510 24.09 13.90 -23.84
CA LEU A 510 24.81 12.62 -23.73
C LEU A 510 26.13 12.63 -24.53
N ARG A 511 26.21 13.43 -25.64
CA ARG A 511 27.45 13.63 -26.39
C ARG A 511 28.56 14.35 -25.62
N GLU A 512 28.25 15.24 -24.69
CA GLU A 512 29.29 15.90 -23.87
C GLU A 512 29.81 15.02 -22.76
N PHE A 513 28.98 14.12 -22.22
CA PHE A 513 29.41 13.15 -21.21
C PHE A 513 30.44 12.16 -21.77
N PHE A 514 30.29 11.74 -23.02
CA PHE A 514 31.25 10.83 -23.68
C PHE A 514 32.48 11.52 -24.32
N LYS A 515 32.46 12.86 -24.45
CA LYS A 515 33.62 13.60 -24.98
C LYS A 515 34.70 13.97 -23.95
N LYS A 516 34.44 13.80 -22.64
CA LYS A 516 35.38 14.11 -21.57
C LYS A 516 36.34 12.97 -21.21
N LYS A 517 36.41 11.91 -22.00
CA LYS A 517 37.37 10.82 -21.89
C LYS A 517 38.10 10.60 -23.23
N ARG A 518 38.83 11.61 -23.68
CA ARG A 518 39.98 11.49 -24.59
C ARG A 518 41.02 12.49 -24.19
#